data_9ac453c0f3d7e5eb8efdf20f4b7a8be1
#
_entry.id   9ac453c0f3d7e5eb8efdf20f4b7a8be1
#
_cell.length_a   1.000
_cell.length_b   1.000
_cell.length_c   1.000
_cell.angle_alpha   90.00
_cell.angle_beta   90.00
_cell.angle_gamma   90.00
#
_symmetry.space_group_name_H-M   'P 1'
#
loop_
_entity.id
_entity.type
_entity.pdbx_description
1 polymer ?
#
loop_
_entity_poly.entity_id
_entity_poly.type
_entity_poly.pdbx_seq_one_letter_code
_entity_poly.pdbx_strand_id
1 'polypeptide(L)'
;IDHPFDQAFEQVVALVKERGWEVIAVSPQEGRIEATDTTLIMGFKDDVVIRVQGVGSRTRIDVRSVSRVGKSDLGVNAKRIRLFLAELKDSRE
;
A
#
# COMPACT_ATOMS: atom_id res chain seq x y z
N ILE A 1 -1.11 11.44 6.42
CA ILE A 1 0.08 11.62 7.25
C ILE A 1 0.56 13.07 7.18
N ASP A 2 1.34 13.49 8.16
CA ASP A 2 1.75 14.88 8.32
C ASP A 2 2.99 15.26 7.52
N HIS A 3 3.26 14.58 6.44
CA HIS A 3 4.40 14.88 5.57
C HIS A 3 3.93 15.38 4.22
N PRO A 4 4.74 16.20 3.52
CA PRO A 4 4.42 16.62 2.16
C PRO A 4 4.35 15.42 1.22
N PHE A 5 3.69 15.61 0.10
CA PHE A 5 3.43 14.56 -0.87
C PHE A 5 4.68 13.76 -1.27
N ASP A 6 5.74 14.45 -1.65
CA ASP A 6 6.95 13.77 -2.16
C ASP A 6 7.55 12.84 -1.11
N GLN A 7 7.66 13.32 0.12
CA GLN A 7 8.19 12.55 1.22
C GLN A 7 7.28 11.38 1.59
N ALA A 8 5.98 11.63 1.63
CA ALA A 8 4.99 10.59 1.92
C ALA A 8 5.01 9.51 0.85
N PHE A 9 5.09 9.91 -0.42
CA PHE A 9 5.14 8.98 -1.54
C PHE A 9 6.36 8.05 -1.44
N GLU A 10 7.52 8.60 -1.16
CA GLU A 10 8.74 7.82 -0.99
C GLU A 10 8.62 6.83 0.18
N GLN A 11 8.03 7.25 1.29
CA GLN A 11 7.82 6.37 2.44
C GLN A 11 6.91 5.20 2.09
N VAL A 12 5.86 5.46 1.32
CA VAL A 12 4.93 4.40 0.90
C VAL A 12 5.65 3.39 0.00
N VAL A 13 6.40 3.86 -0.97
CA VAL A 13 7.17 2.99 -1.87
C VAL A 13 8.17 2.14 -1.09
N ALA A 14 8.90 2.76 -0.17
CA ALA A 14 9.88 2.06 0.66
C ALA A 14 9.22 0.97 1.49
N LEU A 15 8.07 1.25 2.08
CA LEU A 15 7.35 0.26 2.91
C LEU A 15 6.83 -0.90 2.07
N VAL A 16 6.33 -0.64 0.87
CA VAL A 16 5.88 -1.70 -0.05
C VAL A 16 7.04 -2.66 -0.34
N LYS A 17 8.21 -2.12 -0.62
CA LYS A 17 9.41 -2.92 -0.89
C LYS A 17 9.87 -3.68 0.34
N GLU A 18 9.84 -3.03 1.50
CA GLU A 18 10.25 -3.64 2.76
C GLU A 18 9.35 -4.82 3.13
N ARG A 19 8.07 -4.75 2.80
CA ARG A 19 7.15 -5.86 3.03
C ARG A 19 7.34 -7.01 2.05
N GLY A 20 8.17 -6.83 1.03
CA GLY A 20 8.42 -7.86 0.03
C GLY A 20 7.33 -8.01 -1.01
N TRP A 21 6.43 -7.03 -1.13
CA TRP A 21 5.43 -7.02 -2.19
C TRP A 21 6.10 -6.72 -3.52
N GLU A 22 5.64 -7.38 -4.58
CA GLU A 22 6.15 -7.09 -5.92
C GLU A 22 5.55 -5.79 -6.44
N VAL A 23 6.41 -4.82 -6.74
CA VAL A 23 5.98 -3.54 -7.30
C VAL A 23 5.68 -3.71 -8.77
N ILE A 24 4.42 -3.49 -9.16
CA ILE A 24 3.96 -3.65 -10.54
C ILE A 24 4.07 -2.33 -11.29
N ALA A 25 3.64 -1.23 -10.66
CA ALA A 25 3.66 0.09 -11.28
C ALA A 25 3.78 1.17 -10.22
N VAL A 26 4.51 2.22 -10.54
CA VAL A 26 4.65 3.41 -9.70
C VAL A 26 4.46 4.63 -10.59
N SER A 27 3.46 5.45 -10.26
CA SER A 27 3.18 6.68 -10.99
C SER A 27 3.14 7.86 -10.03
N PRO A 28 4.26 8.55 -9.82
CA PRO A 28 4.29 9.71 -8.91
C PRO A 28 3.34 10.81 -9.36
N GLN A 29 3.16 10.99 -10.66
CA GLN A 29 2.28 12.03 -11.19
C GLN A 29 0.82 11.80 -10.81
N GLU A 30 0.40 10.54 -10.78
CA GLU A 30 -0.95 10.17 -10.37
C GLU A 30 -1.06 9.91 -8.87
N GLY A 31 0.07 9.83 -8.17
CA GLY A 31 0.10 9.46 -6.77
C GLY A 31 -0.34 8.01 -6.57
N ARG A 32 0.03 7.13 -7.49
CA ARG A 32 -0.48 5.76 -7.51
C ARG A 32 0.66 4.75 -7.48
N ILE A 33 0.49 3.72 -6.64
CA ILE A 33 1.41 2.59 -6.54
C ILE A 33 0.59 1.33 -6.64
N GLU A 34 1.00 0.41 -7.52
CA GLU A 34 0.37 -0.90 -7.65
C GLU A 34 1.39 -1.97 -7.30
N ALA A 35 0.98 -2.90 -6.44
CA ALA A 35 1.84 -3.97 -5.98
C ALA A 35 1.05 -5.26 -5.83
N THR A 36 1.75 -6.38 -5.75
CA THR A 36 1.16 -7.70 -5.56
C THR A 36 1.81 -8.38 -4.38
N ASP A 37 0.98 -8.88 -3.47
CA ASP A 37 1.42 -9.73 -2.36
C ASP A 37 1.02 -11.17 -2.68
N THR A 38 1.99 -12.08 -2.58
CA THR A 38 1.75 -13.50 -2.85
C THR A 38 1.74 -14.26 -1.52
N THR A 39 0.66 -15.01 -1.27
CA THR A 39 0.56 -15.78 -0.03
C THR A 39 1.54 -16.94 -0.06
N LEU A 40 2.20 -17.20 1.09
CA LEU A 40 3.28 -18.16 1.18
C LEU A 40 2.84 -19.60 0.95
N ILE A 41 1.67 -19.98 1.45
CA ILE A 41 1.24 -21.37 1.46
C ILE A 41 0.62 -21.79 0.14
N MET A 42 -0.31 -20.99 -0.36
CA MET A 42 -1.10 -21.35 -1.55
C MET A 42 -0.63 -20.64 -2.82
N GLY A 43 0.26 -19.67 -2.70
CA GLY A 43 0.72 -18.89 -3.86
C GLY A 43 -0.36 -17.99 -4.46
N PHE A 44 -1.42 -17.71 -3.71
CA PHE A 44 -2.46 -16.80 -4.17
C PHE A 44 -1.94 -15.38 -4.21
N LYS A 45 -2.36 -14.64 -5.24
CA LYS A 45 -1.93 -13.27 -5.43
C LYS A 45 -3.04 -12.30 -5.06
N ASP A 46 -2.68 -11.30 -4.27
CA ASP A 46 -3.57 -10.22 -3.89
C ASP A 46 -3.01 -8.92 -4.46
N ASP A 47 -3.86 -8.19 -5.17
CA ASP A 47 -3.46 -6.91 -5.75
C ASP A 47 -3.70 -5.79 -4.76
N VAL A 48 -2.69 -4.95 -4.58
CA VAL A 48 -2.73 -3.81 -3.67
C VAL A 48 -2.54 -2.53 -4.49
N VAL A 49 -3.48 -1.61 -4.36
CA VAL A 49 -3.39 -0.29 -4.99
C VAL A 49 -3.37 0.77 -3.90
N ILE A 50 -2.36 1.62 -3.94
CA ILE A 50 -2.20 2.69 -2.97
C ILE A 50 -2.28 4.03 -3.69
N ARG A 51 -3.12 4.91 -3.18
CA ARG A 51 -3.24 6.28 -3.69
C ARG A 51 -2.73 7.25 -2.65
N VAL A 52 -1.88 8.14 -3.10
CA VAL A 52 -1.26 9.18 -2.27
C VAL A 52 -1.71 10.53 -2.81
N GLN A 53 -2.40 11.31 -1.98
CA GLN A 53 -2.92 12.62 -2.38
C GLN A 53 -2.49 13.70 -1.40
N GLY A 54 -1.99 14.82 -1.95
CA GLY A 54 -1.72 15.99 -1.13
C GLY A 54 -3.03 16.70 -0.79
N VAL A 55 -3.22 17.00 0.49
CA VAL A 55 -4.38 17.74 0.99
C VAL A 55 -3.85 18.86 1.90
N GLY A 56 -3.70 20.06 1.33
CA GLY A 56 -3.06 21.16 2.05
C GLY A 56 -1.63 20.82 2.40
N SER A 57 -1.25 20.92 3.68
CA SER A 57 0.09 20.57 4.17
C SER A 57 0.22 19.09 4.55
N ARG A 58 -0.85 18.32 4.40
CA ARG A 58 -0.89 16.92 4.79
C ARG A 58 -1.03 16.04 3.55
N THR A 59 -0.86 14.75 3.73
CA THR A 59 -1.00 13.78 2.64
C THR A 59 -1.94 12.66 3.07
N ARG A 60 -2.90 12.38 2.21
CA ARG A 60 -3.87 11.32 2.43
C ARG A 60 -3.40 10.04 1.73
N ILE A 61 -3.46 8.93 2.44
CA ILE A 61 -3.09 7.62 1.92
C ILE A 61 -4.32 6.71 1.89
N ASP A 62 -4.71 6.25 0.72
CA ASP A 62 -5.80 5.28 0.55
C ASP A 62 -5.22 3.98 0.05
N VAL A 63 -5.60 2.86 0.67
CA VAL A 63 -5.11 1.54 0.31
C VAL A 63 -6.29 0.63 -0.03
N ARG A 64 -6.19 -0.05 -1.16
CA ARG A 64 -7.16 -1.05 -1.58
C ARG A 64 -6.43 -2.37 -1.81
N SER A 65 -6.98 -3.47 -1.31
CA SER A 65 -6.40 -4.80 -1.48
C SER A 65 -7.49 -5.78 -1.89
N VAL A 66 -7.26 -6.49 -3.00
CA VAL A 66 -8.24 -7.40 -3.61
C VAL A 66 -7.55 -8.69 -4.00
N SER A 67 -8.17 -9.82 -3.67
CA SER A 67 -7.66 -11.14 -4.05
C SER A 67 -8.03 -11.44 -5.50
N ARG A 68 -7.06 -11.98 -6.27
CA ARG A 68 -7.28 -12.34 -7.67
C ARG A 68 -8.11 -13.62 -7.83
N VAL A 69 -8.04 -14.51 -6.86
CA VAL A 69 -8.72 -15.80 -6.94
C VAL A 69 -10.10 -15.71 -6.33
N GLY A 70 -11.06 -16.38 -6.98
CA GLY A 70 -12.50 -16.27 -6.84
C GLY A 70 -13.16 -16.21 -5.47
N LYS A 71 -12.46 -16.47 -4.38
CA LYS A 71 -13.00 -16.18 -3.05
C LYS A 71 -12.13 -15.09 -2.45
N SER A 72 -12.68 -13.88 -2.41
CA SER A 72 -11.99 -12.79 -1.72
C SER A 72 -12.03 -13.04 -0.23
N ASP A 73 -10.89 -13.09 0.41
CA ASP A 73 -10.83 -13.11 1.86
C ASP A 73 -10.79 -11.67 2.35
N LEU A 74 -11.96 -11.17 2.68
CA LEU A 74 -12.11 -9.79 3.14
C LEU A 74 -11.35 -9.54 4.43
N GLY A 75 -11.28 -10.55 5.31
CA GLY A 75 -10.54 -10.44 6.57
C GLY A 75 -9.04 -10.27 6.36
N VAL A 76 -8.45 -11.06 5.48
CA VAL A 76 -7.02 -10.98 5.17
C VAL A 76 -6.68 -9.63 4.54
N ASN A 77 -7.48 -9.20 3.56
CA ASN A 77 -7.23 -7.92 2.89
C ASN A 77 -7.40 -6.74 3.85
N ALA A 78 -8.43 -6.76 4.69
CA ALA A 78 -8.65 -5.70 5.68
C ALA A 78 -7.49 -5.63 6.68
N LYS A 79 -7.02 -6.79 7.14
CA LYS A 79 -5.88 -6.86 8.07
C LYS A 79 -4.61 -6.32 7.43
N ARG A 80 -4.36 -6.67 6.16
CA ARG A 80 -3.20 -6.17 5.40
C ARG A 80 -3.21 -4.65 5.35
N ILE A 81 -4.35 -4.07 5.03
CA ILE A 81 -4.50 -2.61 4.96
C ILE A 81 -4.22 -1.97 6.32
N ARG A 82 -4.81 -2.49 7.38
CA ARG A 82 -4.62 -1.95 8.73
C ARG A 82 -3.16 -2.01 9.16
N LEU A 83 -2.50 -3.14 8.92
CA LEU A 83 -1.10 -3.32 9.29
C LEU A 83 -0.19 -2.40 8.49
N PHE A 84 -0.47 -2.26 7.20
CA PHE A 84 0.31 -1.37 6.34
C PHE A 84 0.21 0.08 6.83
N LEU A 85 -1.01 0.55 7.07
CA LEU A 85 -1.22 1.93 7.51
C LEU A 85 -0.63 2.19 8.89
N ALA A 86 -0.73 1.22 9.80
CA ALA A 86 -0.15 1.34 11.14
C ALA A 86 1.38 1.39 11.06
N GLU A 87 2.00 0.53 10.26
CA GLU A 87 3.44 0.50 10.09
C GLU A 87 3.95 1.77 9.42
N LEU A 88 3.21 2.27 8.44
CA LEU A 88 3.53 3.54 7.77
C LEU A 88 3.52 4.69 8.78
N LYS A 89 2.53 4.71 9.68
CA LYS A 89 2.42 5.72 10.71
C LYS A 89 3.60 5.66 11.68
N ASP A 90 3.99 4.45 12.09
CA ASP A 90 5.11 4.25 13.02
C ASP A 90 6.45 4.63 12.40
N SER A 91 6.65 4.34 11.13
CA SER A 91 7.92 4.60 10.45
C SER A 91 8.22 6.08 10.26
N ARG A 92 7.22 6.95 10.44
CA ARG A 92 7.40 8.40 10.34
C ARG A 92 8.10 9.00 11.55
N GLU A 93 8.03 8.29 12.63
CA GLU A 93 8.60 8.74 13.89
C GLU A 93 10.02 8.19 14.06
#